data_e33184ffe0a6c2257ef29a7324679cd1
#
_entry.id   e33184ffe0a6c2257ef29a7324679cd1
#
_cell.length_a   1.000
_cell.length_b   1.000
_cell.length_c   1.000
_cell.angle_alpha   90.00
_cell.angle_beta   90.00
_cell.angle_gamma   90.00
#
_symmetry.space_group_name_H-M   'P 1'
#
loop_
_entity.id
_entity.type
_entity.pdbx_description
1 polymer ?
#
loop_
_entity_poly.entity_id
_entity_poly.type
_entity_poly.pdbx_seq_one_letter_code
_entity_poly.pdbx_strand_id
1 'polypeptide(L)'
;MNDIELLQYVHETAEMGIEGLNSLDGQVRDDDSLRRVLSQQGAEYRQIADQAERLLRSLGEEPRDPGLLAKVSAEVMSTFKTLADPSASNIAEMVIQGNTMGATKSTRHLGDYAGGNHEIRNLAERLLHTEEANAAQMKQFL
;
A
#
# COMPACT_ATOMS: atom_id res chain seq x y z
N MET A 1 19.34 5.42 3.35
CA MET A 1 18.60 4.58 2.38
C MET A 1 19.02 4.99 0.97
N ASN A 2 19.46 4.05 0.18
CA ASN A 2 19.88 4.29 -1.21
C ASN A 2 18.70 4.13 -2.19
N ASP A 3 18.96 4.33 -3.49
CA ASP A 3 17.95 4.26 -4.54
C ASP A 3 17.24 2.90 -4.57
N ILE A 4 18.00 1.80 -4.54
CA ILE A 4 17.47 0.44 -4.63
C ILE A 4 16.64 0.11 -3.39
N GLU A 5 17.12 0.45 -2.21
CA GLU A 5 16.40 0.22 -0.94
C GLU A 5 15.06 0.96 -0.92
N LEU A 6 15.04 2.21 -1.36
CA LEU A 6 13.78 2.98 -1.40
C LEU A 6 12.81 2.38 -2.43
N LEU A 7 13.29 2.00 -3.61
CA LEU A 7 12.44 1.36 -4.62
C LEU A 7 11.88 0.02 -4.16
N GLN A 8 12.69 -0.80 -3.49
CA GLN A 8 12.22 -2.06 -2.92
C GLN A 8 11.12 -1.83 -1.89
N TYR A 9 11.31 -0.84 -1.02
CA TYR A 9 10.30 -0.46 -0.04
C TYR A 9 8.99 -0.02 -0.71
N VAL A 10 9.07 0.84 -1.72
CA VAL A 10 7.89 1.32 -2.45
C VAL A 10 7.15 0.16 -3.11
N HIS A 11 7.87 -0.72 -3.80
CA HIS A 11 7.29 -1.88 -4.46
C HIS A 11 6.58 -2.82 -3.47
N GLU A 12 7.27 -3.18 -2.41
CA GLU A 12 6.72 -4.08 -1.38
C GLU A 12 5.47 -3.49 -0.71
N THR A 13 5.53 -2.21 -0.37
CA THR A 13 4.41 -1.51 0.28
C THR A 13 3.19 -1.44 -0.64
N ALA A 14 3.40 -1.13 -1.92
CA ALA A 14 2.31 -1.09 -2.89
C ALA A 14 1.69 -2.48 -3.10
N GLU A 15 2.51 -3.52 -3.20
CA GLU A 15 2.02 -4.91 -3.33
C GLU A 15 1.21 -5.33 -2.09
N MET A 16 1.65 -4.96 -0.89
CA MET A 16 0.89 -5.22 0.34
C MET A 16 -0.46 -4.50 0.33
N GLY A 17 -0.48 -3.26 -0.16
CA GLY A 17 -1.71 -2.49 -0.31
C GLY A 17 -2.70 -3.18 -1.24
N ILE A 18 -2.24 -3.68 -2.38
CA ILE A 18 -3.07 -4.41 -3.35
C ILE A 18 -3.69 -5.66 -2.70
N GLU A 19 -2.87 -6.47 -2.05
CA GLU A 19 -3.33 -7.69 -1.38
C GLU A 19 -4.34 -7.40 -0.27
N GLY A 20 -4.06 -6.39 0.55
CA GLY A 20 -4.93 -5.98 1.65
C GLY A 20 -6.29 -5.51 1.16
N LEU A 21 -6.31 -4.65 0.15
CA LEU A 21 -7.55 -4.14 -0.43
C LEU A 21 -8.37 -5.25 -1.10
N ASN A 22 -7.72 -6.16 -1.83
CA ASN A 22 -8.40 -7.31 -2.44
C ASN A 22 -9.03 -8.22 -1.38
N SER A 23 -8.33 -8.47 -0.29
CA SER A 23 -8.85 -9.30 0.80
C SER A 23 -10.04 -8.65 1.49
N LEU A 24 -9.99 -7.34 1.71
CA LEU A 24 -11.11 -6.59 2.30
C LEU A 24 -12.29 -6.50 1.34
N ASP A 25 -12.05 -6.29 0.05
CA ASP A 25 -13.10 -6.26 -0.97
C ASP A 25 -13.91 -7.56 -0.97
N GLY A 26 -13.25 -8.68 -0.76
CA GLY A 26 -13.91 -9.98 -0.63
C GLY A 26 -14.84 -10.11 0.58
N GLN A 27 -14.72 -9.23 1.57
CA GLN A 27 -15.58 -9.21 2.76
C GLN A 27 -16.75 -8.22 2.65
N VAL A 28 -16.73 -7.34 1.65
CA VAL A 28 -17.77 -6.31 1.48
C VAL A 28 -19.11 -6.96 1.12
N ARG A 29 -20.18 -6.54 1.80
CA ARG A 29 -21.55 -7.01 1.56
C ARG A 29 -22.44 -5.82 1.26
N ASP A 30 -23.12 -5.87 0.10
CA ASP A 30 -24.15 -4.93 -0.30
C ASP A 30 -23.75 -3.43 -0.24
N ASP A 31 -22.46 -3.14 -0.50
CA ASP A 31 -21.97 -1.76 -0.54
C ASP A 31 -21.12 -1.55 -1.80
N ASP A 32 -21.77 -1.19 -2.89
CA ASP A 32 -21.11 -0.95 -4.18
C ASP A 32 -20.20 0.27 -4.14
N SER A 33 -20.54 1.28 -3.35
CA SER A 33 -19.72 2.49 -3.19
C SER A 33 -18.38 2.14 -2.53
N LEU A 34 -18.41 1.36 -1.46
CA LEU A 34 -17.19 0.90 -0.79
C LEU A 34 -16.33 0.04 -1.72
N ARG A 35 -16.93 -0.91 -2.43
CA ARG A 35 -16.21 -1.74 -3.40
C ARG A 35 -15.51 -0.91 -4.48
N ARG A 36 -16.21 0.08 -5.00
CA ARG A 36 -15.64 0.98 -6.01
C ARG A 36 -14.41 1.71 -5.48
N VAL A 37 -14.49 2.23 -4.27
CA VAL A 37 -13.38 2.94 -3.64
C VAL A 37 -12.19 1.99 -3.41
N LEU A 38 -12.43 0.81 -2.85
CA LEU A 38 -11.37 -0.18 -2.64
C LEU A 38 -10.69 -0.58 -3.95
N SER A 39 -11.47 -0.77 -5.01
CA SER A 39 -10.95 -1.09 -6.35
C SER A 39 -10.10 0.04 -6.92
N GLN A 40 -10.53 1.28 -6.78
CA GLN A 40 -9.79 2.45 -7.26
C GLN A 40 -8.47 2.62 -6.50
N GLN A 41 -8.49 2.42 -5.19
CA GLN A 41 -7.27 2.47 -4.38
C GLN A 41 -6.29 1.36 -4.76
N GLY A 42 -6.78 0.17 -5.01
CA GLY A 42 -5.96 -0.95 -5.49
C GLY A 42 -5.31 -0.67 -6.85
N ALA A 43 -6.06 -0.05 -7.77
CA ALA A 43 -5.54 0.33 -9.09
C ALA A 43 -4.41 1.36 -8.98
N GLU A 44 -4.50 2.30 -8.07
CA GLU A 44 -3.42 3.29 -7.83
C GLU A 44 -2.17 2.62 -7.28
N TYR A 45 -2.31 1.72 -6.31
CA TYR A 45 -1.15 0.95 -5.82
C TYR A 45 -0.51 0.11 -6.91
N ARG A 46 -1.29 -0.45 -7.82
CA ARG A 46 -0.76 -1.24 -8.94
C ARG A 46 0.11 -0.38 -9.85
N GLN A 47 -0.31 0.84 -10.14
CA GLN A 47 0.50 1.76 -10.95
C GLN A 47 1.82 2.10 -10.25
N ILE A 48 1.79 2.32 -8.95
CA ILE A 48 2.99 2.60 -8.15
C ILE A 48 3.93 1.37 -8.16
N ALA A 49 3.40 0.18 -7.94
CA ALA A 49 4.17 -1.06 -7.96
C ALA A 49 4.84 -1.29 -9.32
N ASP A 50 4.08 -1.10 -10.41
CA ASP A 50 4.59 -1.28 -11.78
C ASP A 50 5.71 -0.28 -12.08
N GLN A 51 5.57 0.96 -11.64
CA GLN A 51 6.61 1.97 -11.86
C GLN A 51 7.87 1.66 -11.03
N ALA A 52 7.70 1.22 -9.79
CA ALA A 52 8.83 0.80 -8.95
C ALA A 52 9.59 -0.38 -9.59
N GLU A 53 8.86 -1.36 -10.12
CA GLU A 53 9.45 -2.50 -10.81
C GLU A 53 10.25 -2.08 -12.04
N ARG A 54 9.69 -1.18 -12.86
CA ARG A 54 10.41 -0.67 -14.04
C ARG A 54 11.70 0.05 -13.66
N LEU A 55 11.66 0.86 -12.61
CA LEU A 55 12.85 1.58 -12.14
C LEU A 55 13.89 0.62 -11.57
N LEU A 56 13.47 -0.39 -10.81
CA LEU A 56 14.38 -1.43 -10.32
C LEU A 56 15.08 -2.15 -11.48
N ARG A 57 14.32 -2.59 -12.47
CA ARG A 57 14.87 -3.27 -13.65
C ARG A 57 15.83 -2.39 -14.44
N SER A 58 15.55 -1.09 -14.53
CA SER A 58 16.46 -0.14 -15.18
C SER A 58 17.81 -0.02 -14.46
N LEU A 59 17.84 -0.35 -13.18
CA LEU A 59 19.06 -0.36 -12.36
C LEU A 59 19.71 -1.76 -12.27
N GLY A 60 19.20 -2.73 -13.06
CA GLY A 60 19.70 -4.10 -13.05
C GLY A 60 19.23 -4.94 -11.88
N GLU A 61 18.16 -4.51 -11.20
CA GLU A 61 17.61 -5.19 -10.04
C GLU A 61 16.22 -5.76 -10.32
N GLU A 62 15.87 -6.81 -9.58
CA GLU A 62 14.51 -7.34 -9.56
C GLU A 62 13.82 -7.00 -8.25
N PRO A 63 12.47 -6.90 -8.25
CA PRO A 63 11.73 -6.80 -7.00
C PRO A 63 12.09 -7.94 -6.06
N ARG A 64 12.37 -7.60 -4.81
CA ARG A 64 12.72 -8.58 -3.78
C ARG A 64 11.56 -9.54 -3.53
N ASP A 65 11.88 -10.82 -3.33
CA ASP A 65 10.93 -11.77 -2.75
C ASP A 65 10.55 -11.27 -1.35
N PRO A 66 9.26 -11.21 -1.00
CA PRO A 66 8.80 -10.54 0.23
C PRO A 66 9.31 -11.14 1.55
N GLY A 67 9.99 -12.27 1.59
CA GLY A 67 10.71 -12.77 2.77
C GLY A 67 10.01 -12.58 4.10
N LEU A 68 10.63 -11.81 5.00
CA LEU A 68 10.08 -11.47 6.32
C LEU A 68 8.78 -10.66 6.24
N LEU A 69 8.63 -9.81 5.22
CA LEU A 69 7.39 -9.07 4.97
C LEU A 69 6.24 -9.99 4.57
N ALA A 70 6.52 -11.10 3.88
CA ALA A 70 5.50 -12.10 3.54
C ALA A 70 4.92 -12.74 4.79
N LYS A 71 5.72 -12.94 5.83
CA LYS A 71 5.27 -13.51 7.10
C LYS A 71 4.31 -12.57 7.83
N VAL A 72 4.67 -11.30 7.94
CA VAL A 72 3.83 -10.26 8.54
C VAL A 72 2.56 -10.07 7.71
N SER A 73 2.70 -10.01 6.37
CA SER A 73 1.56 -9.91 5.45
C SER A 73 0.60 -11.09 5.57
N ALA A 74 1.11 -12.31 5.76
CA ALA A 74 0.26 -13.49 5.88
C ALA A 74 -0.62 -13.43 7.14
N GLU A 75 -0.08 -12.96 8.25
CA GLU A 75 -0.85 -12.78 9.49
C GLU A 75 -1.91 -11.69 9.34
N VAL A 76 -1.55 -10.55 8.76
CA VAL A 76 -2.47 -9.43 8.49
C VAL A 76 -3.55 -9.88 7.50
N MET A 77 -3.18 -10.56 6.41
CA MET A 77 -4.12 -11.06 5.41
C MET A 77 -5.08 -12.10 5.99
N SER A 78 -4.61 -12.96 6.90
CA SER A 78 -5.47 -13.91 7.59
C SER A 78 -6.58 -13.19 8.37
N THR A 79 -6.23 -12.11 9.06
CA THR A 79 -7.19 -11.26 9.77
C THR A 79 -8.19 -10.63 8.81
N PHE A 80 -7.74 -10.13 7.65
CA PHE A 80 -8.61 -9.51 6.63
C PHE A 80 -9.55 -10.51 5.96
N LYS A 81 -9.15 -11.78 5.85
CA LYS A 81 -9.96 -12.82 5.20
C LYS A 81 -11.07 -13.38 6.09
N THR A 82 -10.97 -13.17 7.40
CA THR A 82 -11.88 -13.78 8.38
C THR A 82 -12.41 -12.73 9.36
N LEU A 83 -12.96 -11.63 8.83
CA LEU A 83 -13.50 -10.56 9.67
C LEU A 83 -14.74 -11.03 10.42
N ALA A 84 -14.73 -10.86 11.75
CA ALA A 84 -15.91 -11.06 12.57
C ALA A 84 -16.97 -9.97 12.32
N ASP A 85 -16.52 -8.76 11.99
CA ASP A 85 -17.37 -7.61 11.67
C ASP A 85 -17.04 -7.10 10.26
N PRO A 86 -17.77 -7.53 9.21
CA PRO A 86 -17.55 -7.08 7.84
C PRO A 86 -18.28 -5.79 7.48
N SER A 87 -18.69 -4.99 8.47
CA SER A 87 -19.37 -3.71 8.22
C SER A 87 -18.45 -2.74 7.46
N ALA A 88 -19.05 -1.84 6.67
CA ALA A 88 -18.32 -0.82 5.96
C ALA A 88 -17.47 0.04 6.91
N SER A 89 -18.01 0.37 8.08
CA SER A 89 -17.30 1.13 9.10
C SER A 89 -16.03 0.42 9.59
N ASN A 90 -16.12 -0.88 9.89
CA ASN A 90 -14.97 -1.65 10.35
C ASN A 90 -13.91 -1.81 9.24
N ILE A 91 -14.35 -2.09 8.01
CA ILE A 91 -13.45 -2.18 6.86
C ILE A 91 -12.74 -0.84 6.65
N ALA A 92 -13.47 0.26 6.69
CA ALA A 92 -12.90 1.60 6.58
C ALA A 92 -11.86 1.88 7.67
N GLU A 93 -12.15 1.52 8.91
CA GLU A 93 -11.20 1.67 10.03
C GLU A 93 -9.91 0.90 9.78
N MET A 94 -10.00 -0.33 9.28
CA MET A 94 -8.83 -1.16 8.97
C MET A 94 -7.98 -0.53 7.86
N VAL A 95 -8.60 0.00 6.81
CA VAL A 95 -7.90 0.68 5.72
C VAL A 95 -7.21 1.95 6.25
N ILE A 96 -7.90 2.74 7.07
CA ILE A 96 -7.33 3.95 7.68
C ILE A 96 -6.10 3.60 8.52
N GLN A 97 -6.19 2.59 9.37
CA GLN A 97 -5.07 2.17 10.21
C GLN A 97 -3.87 1.72 9.37
N GLY A 98 -4.09 0.90 8.36
CA GLY A 98 -3.04 0.42 7.46
C GLY A 98 -2.36 1.57 6.71
N ASN A 99 -3.14 2.49 6.17
CA ASN A 99 -2.61 3.64 5.44
C ASN A 99 -1.88 4.63 6.36
N THR A 100 -2.35 4.83 7.57
CA THR A 100 -1.68 5.69 8.56
C THR A 100 -0.31 5.12 8.94
N MET A 101 -0.23 3.80 9.17
CA MET A 101 1.04 3.11 9.39
C MET A 101 1.97 3.26 8.19
N GLY A 102 1.45 3.03 6.99
CA GLY A 102 2.19 3.17 5.74
C GLY A 102 2.73 4.58 5.56
N ALA A 103 1.90 5.60 5.75
CA ALA A 103 2.30 7.00 5.63
C ALA A 103 3.41 7.37 6.62
N THR A 104 3.33 6.87 7.85
CA THR A 104 4.37 7.08 8.86
C THR A 104 5.72 6.49 8.42
N LYS A 105 5.71 5.26 7.93
CA LYS A 105 6.92 4.59 7.43
C LYS A 105 7.48 5.26 6.18
N SER A 106 6.61 5.61 5.24
CA SER A 106 7.02 6.31 4.01
C SER A 106 7.66 7.64 4.31
N THR A 107 7.13 8.38 5.28
CA THR A 107 7.72 9.65 5.73
C THR A 107 9.12 9.44 6.29
N ARG A 108 9.33 8.42 7.12
CA ARG A 108 10.66 8.09 7.67
C ARG A 108 11.65 7.75 6.57
N HIS A 109 11.25 6.88 5.64
CA HIS A 109 12.12 6.44 4.56
C HIS A 109 12.48 7.59 3.61
N LEU A 110 11.55 8.50 3.34
CA LEU A 110 11.86 9.71 2.58
C LEU A 110 12.85 10.60 3.30
N GLY A 111 12.74 10.71 4.62
CA GLY A 111 13.72 11.46 5.44
C GLY A 111 15.10 10.83 5.44
N ASP A 112 15.16 9.49 5.39
CA ASP A 112 16.42 8.74 5.41
C ASP A 112 17.04 8.57 4.01
N TYR A 113 16.31 8.90 2.96
CA TYR A 113 16.79 8.75 1.60
C TYR A 113 17.91 9.73 1.29
N ALA A 114 19.10 9.21 1.01
CA ALA A 114 20.31 9.99 0.72
C ALA A 114 20.57 10.15 -0.79
N GLY A 115 19.82 9.46 -1.64
CA GLY A 115 20.00 9.53 -3.09
C GLY A 115 19.48 10.83 -3.69
N GLY A 116 20.05 11.23 -4.82
CA GLY A 116 19.68 12.44 -5.54
C GLY A 116 18.75 12.19 -6.74
N ASN A 117 18.17 10.99 -6.87
CA ASN A 117 17.31 10.66 -7.99
C ASN A 117 15.90 11.19 -7.76
N HIS A 118 15.53 12.23 -8.52
CA HIS A 118 14.21 12.87 -8.39
C HIS A 118 13.06 11.96 -8.77
N GLU A 119 13.23 11.10 -9.75
CA GLU A 119 12.18 10.18 -10.19
C GLU A 119 11.84 9.16 -9.08
N ILE A 120 12.85 8.63 -8.43
CA ILE A 120 12.68 7.70 -7.30
C ILE A 120 12.03 8.41 -6.11
N ARG A 121 12.51 9.60 -5.77
CA ARG A 121 11.92 10.42 -4.72
C ARG A 121 10.46 10.72 -5.01
N ASN A 122 10.15 11.14 -6.22
CA ASN A 122 8.78 11.47 -6.63
C ASN A 122 7.86 10.26 -6.51
N LEU A 123 8.33 9.07 -6.85
CA LEU A 123 7.54 7.85 -6.71
C LEU A 123 7.25 7.53 -5.24
N ALA A 124 8.23 7.67 -4.37
CA ALA A 124 8.04 7.46 -2.93
C ALA A 124 7.11 8.51 -2.32
N GLU A 125 7.19 9.76 -2.78
CA GLU A 125 6.25 10.82 -2.39
C GLU A 125 4.84 10.53 -2.89
N ARG A 126 4.70 9.99 -4.10
CA ARG A 126 3.41 9.56 -4.64
C ARG A 126 2.79 8.46 -3.76
N LEU A 127 3.60 7.51 -3.32
CA LEU A 127 3.14 6.48 -2.38
C LEU A 127 2.62 7.10 -1.09
N LEU A 128 3.39 8.00 -0.49
CA LEU A 128 3.00 8.71 0.74
C LEU A 128 1.67 9.45 0.57
N HIS A 129 1.55 10.24 -0.49
CA HIS A 129 0.32 11.00 -0.76
C HIS A 129 -0.87 10.09 -1.01
N THR A 130 -0.66 8.96 -1.69
CA THR A 130 -1.70 7.95 -1.91
C THR A 130 -2.17 7.35 -0.59
N GLU A 131 -1.25 7.01 0.30
CA GLU A 131 -1.58 6.47 1.62
C GLU A 131 -2.41 7.47 2.45
N GLU A 132 -2.00 8.73 2.46
CA GLU A 132 -2.72 9.80 3.15
C GLU A 132 -4.11 10.05 2.54
N ALA A 133 -4.20 10.10 1.22
CA ALA A 133 -5.46 10.32 0.50
C ALA A 133 -6.43 9.15 0.70
N ASN A 134 -5.93 7.93 0.69
CA ASN A 134 -6.74 6.74 0.92
C ASN A 134 -7.35 6.74 2.32
N ALA A 135 -6.55 7.06 3.34
CA ALA A 135 -7.05 7.18 4.71
C ALA A 135 -8.16 8.24 4.82
N ALA A 136 -7.94 9.41 4.23
CA ALA A 136 -8.93 10.49 4.22
C ALA A 136 -10.22 10.08 3.52
N GLN A 137 -10.11 9.41 2.37
CA GLN A 137 -11.26 8.97 1.58
C GLN A 137 -12.13 7.96 2.33
N MET A 138 -11.52 7.10 3.12
CA MET A 138 -12.26 6.06 3.85
C MET A 138 -13.11 6.60 4.98
N LYS A 139 -12.88 7.81 5.45
CA LYS A 139 -13.64 8.42 6.54
C LYS A 139 -15.14 8.53 6.23
N GLN A 140 -15.51 8.63 4.95
CA GLN A 140 -16.91 8.67 4.54
C GLN A 140 -17.71 7.41 4.91
N PHE A 141 -17.03 6.31 5.16
CA PHE A 141 -17.66 5.02 5.49
C PHE A 141 -17.68 4.72 7.01
N LEU A 142 -17.08 5.56 7.82
CA LEU A 142 -17.07 5.39 9.28
C LEU A 142 -18.45 5.55 9.93
#